data_8bd2606ed818c812ed36deb4d339d17d
#
_entry.id   8bd2606ed818c812ed36deb4d339d17d
#
_cell.length_a   1.000
_cell.length_b   1.000
_cell.length_c   1.000
_cell.angle_alpha   90.00
_cell.angle_beta   90.00
_cell.angle_gamma   90.00
#
_symmetry.space_group_name_H-M   'P 1'
#
loop_
_entity.id
_entity.type
_entity.pdbx_description
1 polymer ?
#
loop_
_entity_poly.entity_id
_entity_poly.type
_entity_poly.pdbx_seq_one_letter_code
_entity_poly.pdbx_strand_id
1 'polypeptide(L)' 'TKEITVHNRFSDETFTQSCKLPAFAVAIYDTIIGAERTEDWSLFNKGREWFQKNFVNEYYTLLD' A
#
# COMPACT_ATOMS: atom_id res chain seq x y z
N THR A 1 -17.09 6.63 -6.50
CA THR A 1 -16.17 5.74 -5.77
C THR A 1 -15.58 6.49 -4.59
N LYS A 2 -15.64 5.89 -3.43
CA LYS A 2 -15.13 6.50 -2.20
C LYS A 2 -13.62 6.32 -2.10
N GLU A 3 -12.93 7.41 -1.85
CA GLU A 3 -11.49 7.38 -1.63
C GLU A 3 -11.18 7.40 -0.14
N ILE A 4 -10.15 6.66 0.24
CA ILE A 4 -9.71 6.52 1.63
C ILE A 4 -8.26 6.99 1.72
N THR A 5 -7.95 7.81 2.71
CA THR A 5 -6.59 8.26 2.95
C THR A 5 -5.80 7.14 3.63
N VAL A 6 -4.68 6.76 3.04
CA VAL A 6 -3.82 5.69 3.55
C VAL A 6 -2.46 6.27 3.88
N HIS A 7 -1.92 5.93 5.04
CA HIS A 7 -0.62 6.41 5.49
C HIS A 7 0.46 5.38 5.20
N ASN A 8 1.66 5.87 4.88
CA ASN A 8 2.81 5.02 4.72
C ASN A 8 3.08 4.25 6.02
N ARG A 9 3.33 2.95 5.93
CA ARG A 9 3.53 2.08 7.10
C ARG A 9 4.78 2.43 7.92
N PHE A 10 5.72 3.19 7.33
CA PHE A 10 6.92 3.64 8.00
C PHE A 10 6.82 5.07 8.52
N SER A 11 5.65 5.71 8.38
CA SER A 11 5.45 7.07 8.85
C SER A 11 5.52 7.15 10.36
N ASP A 12 6.03 8.27 10.86
CA ASP A 12 6.06 8.56 12.28
C ASP A 12 5.30 9.86 12.56
N GLU A 13 5.36 10.34 13.80
CA GLU A 13 4.62 11.53 14.22
C GLU A 13 5.14 12.82 13.59
N THR A 14 6.41 12.84 13.20
CA THR A 14 7.06 14.05 12.68
C THR A 14 7.05 14.10 11.17
N PHE A 15 6.91 12.95 10.51
CA PHE A 15 6.93 12.88 9.06
C PHE A 15 5.97 11.77 8.60
N THR A 16 4.88 12.16 7.96
CA THR A 16 3.87 11.23 7.49
C THR A 16 3.72 11.34 5.98
N GLN A 17 3.83 10.21 5.30
CA GLN A 17 3.51 10.10 3.89
C GLN A 17 2.17 9.41 3.77
N SER A 18 1.26 9.98 2.99
CA SER A 18 -0.06 9.42 2.78
C SER A 18 -0.57 9.73 1.38
N CYS A 19 -1.55 8.97 0.94
CA CYS A 19 -2.25 9.22 -0.31
C CYS A 19 -3.67 8.69 -0.20
N LYS A 20 -4.52 9.13 -1.14
CA LYS A 20 -5.92 8.68 -1.18
C LYS A 20 -6.05 7.56 -2.19
N LEU A 21 -6.77 6.51 -1.81
CA LEU A 21 -6.99 5.34 -2.62
C LEU A 21 -8.47 4.95 -2.62
N PRO A 22 -8.97 4.39 -3.72
CA PRO A 22 -10.30 3.79 -3.68
C PRO A 22 -10.29 2.56 -2.75
N ALA A 23 -11.48 2.20 -2.26
CA ALA A 23 -11.60 1.16 -1.24
C ALA A 23 -10.96 -0.17 -1.68
N PHE A 24 -11.10 -0.57 -2.95
CA PHE A 24 -10.51 -1.82 -3.42
C PHE A 24 -8.99 -1.79 -3.37
N ALA A 25 -8.38 -0.64 -3.63
CA ALA A 25 -6.92 -0.51 -3.56
C ALA A 25 -6.42 -0.55 -2.12
N VAL A 26 -7.20 -0.01 -1.18
CA VAL A 26 -6.88 -0.11 0.25
C VAL A 26 -6.87 -1.58 0.69
N ALA A 27 -7.82 -2.37 0.21
CA ALA A 27 -7.86 -3.80 0.52
C ALA A 27 -6.61 -4.52 0.00
N ILE A 28 -6.15 -4.17 -1.20
CA ILE A 28 -4.92 -4.73 -1.75
C ILE A 28 -3.72 -4.30 -0.90
N TYR A 29 -3.66 -3.04 -0.50
CA TYR A 29 -2.58 -2.54 0.34
C TYR A 29 -2.53 -3.30 1.67
N ASP A 30 -3.68 -3.49 2.31
CA ASP A 30 -3.75 -4.24 3.56
C ASP A 30 -3.28 -5.68 3.37
N THR A 31 -3.59 -6.29 2.24
CA THR A 31 -3.13 -7.64 1.91
C THR A 31 -1.61 -7.68 1.79
N ILE A 32 -1.01 -6.67 1.16
CA ILE A 32 0.44 -6.56 1.03
C ILE A 32 1.10 -6.47 2.42
N ILE A 33 0.56 -5.62 3.28
CA ILE A 33 1.10 -5.46 4.64
C ILE A 33 0.96 -6.75 5.44
N GLY A 34 -0.18 -7.42 5.33
CA GLY A 34 -0.39 -8.71 5.98
C GLY A 34 0.57 -9.78 5.48
N ALA A 35 0.82 -9.80 4.17
CA ALA A 35 1.76 -10.75 3.58
C ALA A 35 3.18 -10.52 4.10
N GLU A 36 3.60 -9.27 4.26
CA GLU A 36 4.90 -8.94 4.82
C GLU A 36 5.03 -9.47 6.25
N ARG A 37 3.98 -9.27 7.06
CA ARG A 37 3.98 -9.70 8.46
C ARG A 37 4.06 -11.22 8.61
N THR A 38 3.44 -11.94 7.68
CA THR A 38 3.44 -13.40 7.70
C THR A 38 4.56 -14.00 6.86
N GLU A 39 5.41 -13.15 6.27
CA GLU A 39 6.52 -13.54 5.40
C GLU A 39 6.08 -14.34 4.19
N ASP A 40 4.87 -14.06 3.69
CA ASP A 40 4.37 -14.65 2.45
C ASP A 40 4.86 -13.80 1.28
N TRP A 41 6.10 -14.02 0.90
CA TRP A 41 6.76 -13.18 -0.10
C TRP A 41 6.19 -13.33 -1.50
N SER A 42 5.59 -14.47 -1.81
CA SER A 42 4.92 -14.66 -3.09
C SER A 42 3.72 -13.73 -3.21
N LEU A 43 2.88 -13.69 -2.19
CA LEU A 43 1.72 -12.81 -2.16
C LEU A 43 2.15 -11.34 -2.07
N PHE A 44 3.16 -11.06 -1.26
CA PHE A 44 3.73 -9.72 -1.13
C PHE A 44 4.17 -9.18 -2.49
N ASN A 45 4.93 -9.97 -3.24
CA ASN A 45 5.44 -9.54 -4.54
C ASN A 45 4.32 -9.35 -5.56
N LYS A 46 3.32 -10.22 -5.57
CA LYS A 46 2.17 -10.10 -6.48
C LYS A 46 1.38 -8.82 -6.21
N GLY A 47 1.12 -8.53 -4.94
CA GLY A 47 0.39 -7.33 -4.57
C GLY A 47 1.17 -6.07 -4.92
N ARG A 48 2.47 -6.09 -4.66
CA ARG A 48 3.36 -4.97 -4.95
C ARG A 48 3.42 -4.68 -6.45
N GLU A 49 3.54 -5.71 -7.27
CA GLU A 49 3.54 -5.56 -8.73
C GLU A 49 2.23 -4.98 -9.22
N TRP A 50 1.11 -5.47 -8.70
CA TRP A 50 -0.20 -4.97 -9.06
C TRP A 50 -0.31 -3.47 -8.72
N PHE A 51 0.12 -3.10 -7.54
CA PHE A 51 0.05 -1.72 -7.05
C PHE A 51 0.94 -0.81 -7.90
N GLN A 52 2.15 -1.23 -8.18
CA GLN A 52 3.09 -0.47 -8.99
C GLN A 52 2.54 -0.24 -10.40
N LYS A 53 1.85 -1.23 -10.95
CA LYS A 53 1.31 -1.15 -12.30
C LYS A 53 0.07 -0.25 -12.38
N ASN A 54 -0.78 -0.27 -11.38
CA ASN A 54 -2.07 0.41 -11.41
C ASN A 54 -2.08 1.73 -10.65
N PHE A 55 -1.22 1.88 -9.67
CA PHE A 55 -1.14 3.06 -8.81
C PHE A 55 0.32 3.43 -8.57
N VAL A 56 1.04 3.78 -9.64
CA VAL A 56 2.48 3.96 -9.58
C VAL A 56 2.90 5.07 -8.60
N ASN A 57 2.20 6.20 -8.60
CA ASN A 57 2.56 7.30 -7.69
C ASN A 57 2.28 6.94 -6.24
N GLU A 58 1.16 6.29 -5.99
CA GLU A 58 0.77 5.82 -4.67
C GLU A 58 1.72 4.74 -4.19
N TYR A 59 2.18 3.89 -5.11
CA TYR A 59 3.17 2.87 -4.78
C TYR A 59 4.44 3.51 -4.22
N TYR A 60 4.95 4.55 -4.87
CA TYR A 60 6.14 5.23 -4.39
C TYR A 60 5.92 5.91 -3.05
N THR A 61 4.71 6.41 -2.81
CA THR A 61 4.38 7.04 -1.53
C THR A 61 4.28 6.04 -0.40
N LEU A 62 3.69 4.87 -0.64
CA LEU A 62 3.30 3.93 0.42
C LEU A 62 4.25 2.74 0.58
N LEU A 63 4.88 2.29 -0.50
CA LEU A 63 5.58 1.00 -0.52
C LEU A 63 7.04 1.08 -0.95
N ASP A 64 7.47 2.24 -1.40
CA ASP A 64 8.86 2.39 -1.86
C ASP A 64 9.79 2.93 -0.77
#